data_424fee0a6a206c2efd8f85b7049393f6
#
_entry.id   424fee0a6a206c2efd8f85b7049393f6
#
_cell.length_a   1.000
_cell.length_b   1.000
_cell.length_c   1.000
_cell.angle_alpha   90.00
_cell.angle_beta   90.00
_cell.angle_gamma   90.00
#
_symmetry.space_group_name_H-M   'P 1'
#
loop_
_entity.id
_entity.type
_entity.pdbx_description
1 polymer ?
#
loop_
_entity_poly.entity_id
_entity_poly.type
_entity_poly.pdbx_seq_one_letter_code
_entity_poly.pdbx_strand_id
1 'polypeptide(L)'
;MRVRRAWPFAAAALYFALSPAQAADPQPISQAETLLFTTDHLKDVQSPSRLHYAFRKAGTLEKGFSDSVDIDVTDEPGGGKKGVPRFFSGARQIKYPEVSHAEGNPVLLYYLEREIREMARLTGGSANHFRQRIRTALAESAQVEAIDIRFGGHTIQAQRITIAPYESDPQRERFERLATKQYEFTLSDKVPGLIYQLRGHVPIVSQLPNAAVLDETLTFQSAGAPK
;
A
#
# COMPACT_ATOMS: atom_id res chain seq x y z
N MET A 1 -7.93 -33.25 -84.26
CA MET A 1 -7.81 -31.86 -83.80
C MET A 1 -8.36 -31.76 -82.38
N ARG A 2 -7.48 -31.67 -81.35
CA ARG A 2 -7.89 -31.53 -79.98
C ARG A 2 -7.36 -30.16 -79.48
N VAL A 3 -8.26 -29.25 -79.23
CA VAL A 3 -7.97 -27.91 -78.70
C VAL A 3 -7.83 -28.02 -77.19
N ARG A 4 -6.60 -27.71 -76.65
CA ARG A 4 -6.37 -27.58 -75.21
C ARG A 4 -6.69 -26.16 -74.77
N ARG A 5 -7.70 -26.01 -73.89
CA ARG A 5 -8.00 -24.77 -73.19
C ARG A 5 -7.06 -24.63 -72.00
N ALA A 6 -6.25 -23.58 -71.93
CA ALA A 6 -5.44 -23.19 -70.77
C ALA A 6 -6.31 -22.28 -69.85
N TRP A 7 -6.34 -22.60 -68.57
CA TRP A 7 -6.91 -21.72 -67.51
C TRP A 7 -5.78 -20.92 -66.88
N PRO A 8 -5.93 -19.62 -66.66
CA PRO A 8 -4.97 -18.85 -65.90
C PRO A 8 -5.24 -19.01 -64.39
N PHE A 9 -4.20 -19.41 -63.66
CA PHE A 9 -4.19 -19.37 -62.21
C PHE A 9 -4.00 -17.91 -61.74
N ALA A 10 -4.99 -17.29 -61.14
CA ALA A 10 -4.87 -16.04 -60.41
C ALA A 10 -4.30 -16.30 -59.02
N ALA A 11 -3.06 -15.91 -58.77
CA ALA A 11 -2.47 -15.92 -57.43
C ALA A 11 -2.96 -14.68 -56.64
N ALA A 12 -3.84 -14.90 -55.65
CA ALA A 12 -4.23 -13.87 -54.70
C ALA A 12 -3.14 -13.73 -53.62
N ALA A 13 -2.38 -12.66 -53.67
CA ALA A 13 -1.40 -12.34 -52.63
C ALA A 13 -2.17 -11.74 -51.43
N LEU A 14 -2.25 -12.46 -50.29
CA LEU A 14 -2.72 -11.97 -49.02
C LEU A 14 -1.65 -11.05 -48.42
N TYR A 15 -1.85 -9.75 -48.45
CA TYR A 15 -1.09 -8.80 -47.65
C TYR A 15 -1.55 -8.84 -46.20
N PHE A 16 -0.81 -9.49 -45.33
CA PHE A 16 -0.95 -9.31 -43.89
C PHE A 16 -0.38 -7.95 -43.52
N ALA A 17 -1.24 -6.98 -43.26
CA ALA A 17 -0.86 -5.72 -42.65
C ALA A 17 -0.44 -5.98 -41.19
N LEU A 18 0.86 -6.00 -40.92
CA LEU A 18 1.39 -5.92 -39.58
C LEU A 18 1.09 -4.51 -39.03
N SER A 19 0.02 -4.37 -38.27
CA SER A 19 -0.19 -3.17 -37.44
C SER A 19 0.93 -3.10 -36.40
N PRO A 20 1.69 -2.01 -36.27
CA PRO A 20 2.64 -1.86 -35.20
C PRO A 20 1.85 -1.88 -33.88
N ALA A 21 2.21 -2.78 -32.97
CA ALA A 21 1.74 -2.75 -31.60
C ALA A 21 2.22 -1.42 -30.99
N GLN A 22 1.30 -0.46 -30.80
CA GLN A 22 1.59 0.74 -30.03
C GLN A 22 1.92 0.31 -28.61
N ALA A 23 3.18 0.51 -28.21
CA ALA A 23 3.55 0.45 -26.81
C ALA A 23 2.68 1.48 -26.08
N ALA A 24 1.88 1.03 -25.12
CA ALA A 24 1.11 1.96 -24.29
C ALA A 24 2.10 2.88 -23.59
N ASP A 25 1.88 4.20 -23.69
CA ASP A 25 2.66 5.18 -22.95
C ASP A 25 2.62 4.84 -21.47
N PRO A 26 3.75 4.92 -20.74
CA PRO A 26 3.76 4.68 -19.31
C PRO A 26 2.77 5.64 -18.64
N GLN A 27 1.81 5.08 -17.92
CA GLN A 27 0.84 5.88 -17.18
C GLN A 27 1.59 6.79 -16.19
N PRO A 28 1.21 8.06 -16.09
CA PRO A 28 1.84 8.96 -15.12
C PRO A 28 1.61 8.44 -13.70
N ILE A 29 2.65 8.55 -12.88
CA ILE A 29 2.58 8.18 -11.45
C ILE A 29 1.50 9.03 -10.77
N SER A 30 0.59 8.39 -10.04
CA SER A 30 -0.49 9.08 -9.34
C SER A 30 0.03 9.96 -8.19
N GLN A 31 -0.80 10.91 -7.76
CA GLN A 31 -0.48 11.73 -6.57
C GLN A 31 -0.30 10.84 -5.33
N ALA A 32 -1.11 9.81 -5.16
CA ALA A 32 -1.01 8.87 -4.05
C ALA A 32 0.32 8.12 -4.07
N GLU A 33 0.73 7.60 -5.22
CA GLU A 33 2.02 6.92 -5.37
C GLU A 33 3.19 7.87 -5.13
N THR A 34 3.11 9.10 -5.61
CA THR A 34 4.13 10.12 -5.36
C THR A 34 4.30 10.37 -3.86
N LEU A 35 3.20 10.60 -3.14
CA LEU A 35 3.22 10.86 -1.71
C LEU A 35 3.74 9.67 -0.90
N LEU A 36 3.39 8.44 -1.28
CA LEU A 36 3.70 7.25 -0.52
C LEU A 36 5.06 6.64 -0.85
N PHE A 37 5.53 6.73 -2.11
CA PHE A 37 6.67 5.95 -2.56
C PHE A 37 7.80 6.75 -3.25
N THR A 38 7.53 7.98 -3.70
CA THR A 38 8.54 8.80 -4.39
C THR A 38 9.06 9.92 -3.50
N THR A 39 8.24 10.38 -2.54
CA THR A 39 8.65 11.42 -1.59
C THR A 39 9.70 10.87 -0.62
N ASP A 40 10.79 11.62 -0.43
CA ASP A 40 11.79 11.30 0.60
C ASP A 40 11.21 11.60 1.99
N HIS A 41 10.71 10.55 2.66
CA HIS A 41 10.10 10.64 3.98
C HIS A 41 11.12 10.85 5.10
N LEU A 42 12.37 10.47 4.88
CA LEU A 42 13.40 10.45 5.94
C LEU A 42 14.36 11.61 5.87
N LYS A 43 14.28 12.49 4.86
CA LYS A 43 15.22 13.59 4.65
C LYS A 43 15.44 14.48 5.88
N ASP A 44 14.37 14.80 6.61
CA ASP A 44 14.39 15.69 7.78
C ASP A 44 14.43 14.93 9.12
N VAL A 45 14.52 13.58 9.08
CA VAL A 45 14.66 12.77 10.29
C VAL A 45 16.10 12.87 10.78
N GLN A 46 16.28 13.33 12.02
CA GLN A 46 17.60 13.37 12.65
C GLN A 46 18.16 11.96 12.85
N SER A 47 19.46 11.81 12.78
CA SER A 47 20.17 10.53 12.92
C SER A 47 21.19 10.61 14.06
N PRO A 48 21.28 9.62 14.95
CA PRO A 48 20.40 8.47 15.06
C PRO A 48 19.04 8.80 15.68
N SER A 49 17.97 8.20 15.21
CA SER A 49 16.62 8.43 15.73
C SER A 49 15.78 7.15 15.69
N ARG A 50 14.80 7.05 16.60
CA ARG A 50 13.76 6.05 16.57
C ARG A 50 12.43 6.71 16.31
N LEU A 51 11.74 6.29 15.25
CA LEU A 51 10.34 6.61 14.99
C LEU A 51 9.48 5.54 15.66
N HIS A 52 8.69 5.96 16.65
CA HIS A 52 7.86 5.07 17.46
C HIS A 52 6.39 5.19 17.07
N TYR A 53 5.73 4.06 16.82
CA TYR A 53 4.33 3.97 16.46
C TYR A 53 3.58 3.03 17.40
N ALA A 54 2.38 3.43 17.82
CA ALA A 54 1.44 2.55 18.53
C ALA A 54 0.58 1.80 17.51
N PHE A 55 0.51 0.49 17.64
CA PHE A 55 -0.39 -0.37 16.87
C PHE A 55 -1.60 -0.77 17.72
N ARG A 56 -2.77 -0.72 17.13
CA ARG A 56 -4.01 -1.22 17.72
C ARG A 56 -4.82 -1.98 16.69
N LYS A 57 -5.22 -3.20 17.04
CA LYS A 57 -6.22 -4.00 16.34
C LYS A 57 -7.47 -4.09 17.20
N ALA A 58 -8.62 -3.80 16.62
CA ALA A 58 -9.93 -3.93 17.23
C ALA A 58 -10.90 -4.58 16.25
N GLY A 59 -11.99 -5.14 16.77
CA GLY A 59 -13.04 -5.71 15.93
C GLY A 59 -13.60 -7.01 16.49
N THR A 60 -14.58 -7.57 15.77
CA THR A 60 -15.25 -8.83 16.13
C THR A 60 -14.78 -10.01 15.27
N LEU A 61 -14.02 -9.73 14.19
CA LEU A 61 -13.51 -10.78 13.30
C LEU A 61 -12.47 -11.66 14.00
N GLU A 62 -11.60 -11.01 14.80
CA GLU A 62 -10.55 -11.66 15.58
C GLU A 62 -10.34 -10.90 16.89
N LYS A 63 -9.71 -11.58 17.87
CA LYS A 63 -9.35 -10.94 19.14
C LYS A 63 -8.41 -9.75 18.90
N GLY A 64 -8.80 -8.58 19.38
CA GLY A 64 -8.00 -7.37 19.33
C GLY A 64 -6.76 -7.42 20.22
N PHE A 65 -5.78 -6.59 19.90
CA PHE A 65 -4.58 -6.38 20.72
C PHE A 65 -3.97 -5.01 20.45
N SER A 66 -3.08 -4.59 21.34
CA SER A 66 -2.20 -3.42 21.13
C SER A 66 -0.75 -3.89 21.20
N ASP A 67 0.11 -3.22 20.44
CA ASP A 67 1.55 -3.45 20.39
C ASP A 67 2.26 -2.20 19.87
N SER A 68 3.54 -2.26 19.57
CA SER A 68 4.32 -1.15 19.03
C SER A 68 5.09 -1.55 17.78
N VAL A 69 5.43 -0.54 16.99
CA VAL A 69 6.35 -0.64 15.86
C VAL A 69 7.37 0.47 15.98
N ASP A 70 8.64 0.10 15.90
CA ASP A 70 9.76 1.04 15.89
C ASP A 70 10.51 0.95 14.56
N ILE A 71 10.98 2.11 14.08
CA ILE A 71 11.97 2.20 13.00
C ILE A 71 13.18 2.96 13.53
N ASP A 72 14.28 2.26 13.73
CA ASP A 72 15.55 2.91 14.05
C ASP A 72 16.17 3.45 12.74
N VAL A 73 16.41 4.75 12.69
CA VAL A 73 16.97 5.45 11.53
C VAL A 73 18.38 5.88 11.85
N THR A 74 19.32 5.53 10.98
CA THR A 74 20.73 5.95 11.06
C THR A 74 21.22 6.41 9.70
N ASP A 75 22.25 7.29 9.68
CA ASP A 75 22.92 7.65 8.44
C ASP A 75 23.75 6.48 7.91
N GLU A 76 23.89 6.38 6.59
CA GLU A 76 24.74 5.38 5.95
C GLU A 76 26.03 6.02 5.38
N PRO A 77 27.15 5.27 5.40
CA PRO A 77 28.34 5.68 4.68
C PRO A 77 28.03 5.87 3.17
N GLY A 78 28.39 7.01 2.64
CA GLY A 78 28.10 7.34 1.23
C GLY A 78 26.79 8.09 0.99
N GLY A 79 26.05 8.39 2.05
CA GLY A 79 24.80 9.15 2.02
C GLY A 79 23.54 8.28 2.06
N GLY A 80 22.43 8.92 2.41
CA GLY A 80 21.14 8.24 2.62
C GLY A 80 20.93 7.77 4.05
N LYS A 81 19.80 7.14 4.29
CA LYS A 81 19.37 6.64 5.60
C LYS A 81 19.24 5.12 5.57
N LYS A 82 19.52 4.50 6.71
CA LYS A 82 19.23 3.10 6.98
C LYS A 82 18.06 3.02 7.95
N GLY A 83 17.07 2.23 7.62
CA GLY A 83 15.91 1.96 8.49
C GLY A 83 15.91 0.53 9.00
N VAL A 84 15.92 0.34 10.33
CA VAL A 84 15.86 -0.98 10.97
C VAL A 84 14.49 -1.15 11.64
N PRO A 85 13.58 -1.99 11.09
CA PRO A 85 12.25 -2.16 11.62
C PRO A 85 12.21 -3.15 12.80
N ARG A 86 11.37 -2.83 13.77
CA ARG A 86 10.96 -3.72 14.85
C ARG A 86 9.45 -3.74 14.93
N PHE A 87 8.85 -4.78 14.41
CA PHE A 87 7.41 -4.94 14.38
C PHE A 87 6.96 -5.89 15.47
N PHE A 88 6.15 -5.37 16.39
CA PHE A 88 5.54 -6.05 17.52
C PHE A 88 6.54 -6.66 18.50
N SER A 89 6.03 -7.16 19.60
CA SER A 89 6.82 -7.71 20.70
C SER A 89 6.43 -9.14 21.04
N GLY A 90 7.31 -9.84 21.76
CA GLY A 90 7.09 -11.19 22.28
C GLY A 90 6.70 -12.19 21.18
N ALA A 91 5.65 -12.96 21.43
CA ALA A 91 5.19 -13.99 20.49
C ALA A 91 4.59 -13.44 19.19
N ARG A 92 4.27 -12.14 19.12
CA ARG A 92 3.75 -11.48 17.91
C ARG A 92 4.84 -10.86 17.05
N GLN A 93 6.08 -10.85 17.50
CA GLN A 93 7.18 -10.22 16.78
C GLN A 93 7.26 -10.70 15.32
N ILE A 94 7.31 -9.75 14.39
CA ILE A 94 7.54 -10.02 12.97
C ILE A 94 8.94 -9.50 12.63
N LYS A 95 9.78 -10.39 12.09
CA LYS A 95 11.11 -10.03 11.62
C LYS A 95 11.04 -9.57 10.18
N TYR A 96 11.41 -8.32 9.95
CA TYR A 96 11.61 -7.75 8.62
C TYR A 96 13.09 -7.40 8.43
N PRO A 97 13.59 -7.44 7.18
CA PRO A 97 14.96 -7.00 6.90
C PRO A 97 15.11 -5.48 7.13
N GLU A 98 16.33 -5.04 7.34
CA GLU A 98 16.67 -3.63 7.31
C GLU A 98 16.59 -3.09 5.87
N VAL A 99 16.39 -1.78 5.73
CA VAL A 99 16.34 -1.09 4.45
C VAL A 99 17.51 -0.11 4.39
N SER A 100 18.46 -0.37 3.49
CA SER A 100 19.56 0.53 3.18
C SER A 100 19.13 1.56 2.14
N HIS A 101 19.74 2.75 2.18
CA HIS A 101 19.43 3.87 1.30
C HIS A 101 17.93 4.17 1.24
N ALA A 102 17.27 4.12 2.42
CA ALA A 102 15.85 4.35 2.54
C ALA A 102 15.52 5.84 2.34
N GLU A 103 14.79 6.17 1.31
CA GLU A 103 14.12 7.46 1.10
C GLU A 103 12.72 7.41 1.72
N GLY A 104 11.93 6.40 1.37
CA GLY A 104 10.63 6.15 1.97
C GLY A 104 10.72 5.61 3.40
N ASN A 105 9.73 5.95 4.23
CA ASN A 105 9.64 5.42 5.59
C ASN A 105 9.33 3.92 5.57
N PRO A 106 10.22 3.05 6.07
CA PRO A 106 10.04 1.59 6.03
C PRO A 106 8.75 1.09 6.72
N VAL A 107 8.20 1.87 7.64
CA VAL A 107 6.94 1.51 8.32
C VAL A 107 5.79 1.30 7.33
N LEU A 108 5.72 2.10 6.27
CA LEU A 108 4.69 1.98 5.23
C LEU A 108 4.80 0.67 4.47
N LEU A 109 6.03 0.34 4.01
CA LEU A 109 6.30 -0.89 3.26
C LEU A 109 5.90 -2.13 4.07
N TYR A 110 6.34 -2.20 5.32
CA TYR A 110 6.10 -3.37 6.16
C TYR A 110 4.68 -3.46 6.71
N TYR A 111 4.03 -2.32 6.92
CA TYR A 111 2.59 -2.29 7.21
C TYR A 111 1.79 -2.89 6.04
N LEU A 112 2.04 -2.45 4.80
CA LEU A 112 1.36 -2.98 3.62
C LEU A 112 1.65 -4.47 3.41
N GLU A 113 2.90 -4.90 3.59
CA GLU A 113 3.25 -6.33 3.46
C GLU A 113 2.55 -7.18 4.52
N ARG A 114 2.40 -6.68 5.75
CA ARG A 114 1.60 -7.33 6.78
C ARG A 114 0.12 -7.44 6.37
N GLU A 115 -0.46 -6.34 5.89
CA GLU A 115 -1.86 -6.30 5.46
C GLU A 115 -2.15 -7.26 4.31
N ILE A 116 -1.23 -7.36 3.35
CA ILE A 116 -1.29 -8.34 2.25
C ILE A 116 -1.31 -9.78 2.78
N ARG A 117 -0.43 -10.09 3.74
CA ARG A 117 -0.37 -11.42 4.35
C ARG A 117 -1.62 -11.74 5.16
N GLU A 118 -2.16 -10.75 5.90
CA GLU A 118 -3.41 -10.90 6.64
C GLU A 118 -4.60 -11.15 5.71
N MET A 119 -4.72 -10.42 4.60
CA MET A 119 -5.75 -10.71 3.60
C MET A 119 -5.61 -12.12 3.02
N ALA A 120 -4.40 -12.54 2.69
CA ALA A 120 -4.15 -13.89 2.19
C ALA A 120 -4.54 -14.96 3.23
N ARG A 121 -4.19 -14.75 4.49
CA ARG A 121 -4.53 -15.66 5.61
C ARG A 121 -6.03 -15.76 5.86
N LEU A 122 -6.72 -14.61 5.89
CA LEU A 122 -8.15 -14.54 6.23
C LEU A 122 -9.06 -15.07 5.11
N THR A 123 -8.62 -14.96 3.85
CA THR A 123 -9.46 -15.30 2.69
C THR A 123 -9.01 -16.58 1.96
N GLY A 124 -7.83 -17.12 2.30
CA GLY A 124 -7.19 -18.19 1.56
C GLY A 124 -6.71 -17.76 0.15
N GLY A 125 -6.67 -16.46 -0.14
CA GLY A 125 -6.22 -15.92 -1.41
C GLY A 125 -4.70 -15.82 -1.52
N SER A 126 -4.21 -15.45 -2.71
CA SER A 126 -2.78 -15.26 -2.97
C SER A 126 -2.31 -13.88 -2.51
N ALA A 127 -1.18 -13.81 -1.78
CA ALA A 127 -0.56 -12.55 -1.42
C ALA A 127 -0.22 -11.68 -2.63
N ASN A 128 0.18 -12.30 -3.75
CA ASN A 128 0.46 -11.57 -4.98
C ASN A 128 -0.80 -10.91 -5.56
N HIS A 129 -1.95 -11.57 -5.49
CA HIS A 129 -3.24 -11.00 -5.91
C HIS A 129 -3.54 -9.73 -5.10
N PHE A 130 -3.49 -9.78 -3.77
CA PHE A 130 -3.78 -8.62 -2.92
C PHE A 130 -2.77 -7.48 -3.12
N ARG A 131 -1.49 -7.80 -3.33
CA ARG A 131 -0.47 -6.80 -3.67
C ARG A 131 -0.80 -6.08 -4.99
N GLN A 132 -1.20 -6.81 -6.01
CA GLN A 132 -1.62 -6.21 -7.29
C GLN A 132 -2.87 -5.34 -7.12
N ARG A 133 -3.88 -5.78 -6.35
CA ARG A 133 -5.09 -4.99 -6.12
C ARG A 133 -4.79 -3.67 -5.40
N ILE A 134 -3.92 -3.69 -4.38
CA ILE A 134 -3.50 -2.46 -3.68
C ILE A 134 -2.75 -1.53 -4.65
N ARG A 135 -1.81 -2.05 -5.44
CA ARG A 135 -1.07 -1.24 -6.43
C ARG A 135 -2.00 -0.60 -7.45
N THR A 136 -2.91 -1.37 -8.03
CA THR A 136 -3.90 -0.86 -8.99
C THR A 136 -4.77 0.22 -8.34
N ALA A 137 -5.24 0.02 -7.12
CA ALA A 137 -6.07 1.01 -6.43
C ALA A 137 -5.30 2.31 -6.15
N LEU A 138 -4.02 2.24 -5.78
CA LEU A 138 -3.17 3.42 -5.58
C LEU A 138 -2.94 4.19 -6.88
N ALA A 139 -2.73 3.48 -7.99
CA ALA A 139 -2.49 4.10 -9.29
C ALA A 139 -3.75 4.73 -9.91
N GLU A 140 -4.92 4.08 -9.75
CA GLU A 140 -6.09 4.38 -10.58
C GLU A 140 -7.28 4.99 -9.82
N SER A 141 -7.42 4.71 -8.52
CA SER A 141 -8.65 5.05 -7.77
C SER A 141 -8.42 5.66 -6.38
N ALA A 142 -7.18 5.95 -6.03
CA ALA A 142 -6.88 6.58 -4.75
C ALA A 142 -7.48 7.98 -4.67
N GLN A 143 -8.12 8.27 -3.55
CA GLN A 143 -8.62 9.60 -3.22
C GLN A 143 -7.60 10.28 -2.31
N VAL A 144 -7.20 11.49 -2.64
CA VAL A 144 -6.26 12.31 -1.85
C VAL A 144 -6.99 13.56 -1.41
N GLU A 145 -7.08 13.78 -0.11
CA GLU A 145 -7.74 14.95 0.47
C GLU A 145 -6.87 15.65 1.51
N ALA A 146 -6.94 16.97 1.56
CA ALA A 146 -6.33 17.76 2.61
C ALA A 146 -7.24 17.73 3.86
N ILE A 147 -6.64 17.43 5.02
CA ILE A 147 -7.35 17.35 6.31
C ILE A 147 -6.55 18.04 7.40
N ASP A 148 -7.23 18.35 8.50
CA ASP A 148 -6.61 18.78 9.74
C ASP A 148 -6.48 17.61 10.71
N ILE A 149 -5.30 17.50 11.34
CA ILE A 149 -5.05 16.50 12.39
C ILE A 149 -4.52 17.17 13.67
N ARG A 150 -4.68 16.49 14.80
CA ARG A 150 -4.08 16.92 16.07
C ARG A 150 -2.74 16.24 16.26
N PHE A 151 -1.66 17.02 16.33
CA PHE A 151 -0.31 16.53 16.57
C PHE A 151 0.44 17.48 17.50
N GLY A 152 1.11 16.95 18.54
CA GLY A 152 1.88 17.74 19.50
C GLY A 152 1.05 18.82 20.22
N GLY A 153 -0.25 18.59 20.40
CA GLY A 153 -1.16 19.58 21.02
C GLY A 153 -1.70 20.64 20.05
N HIS A 154 -1.22 20.67 18.81
CA HIS A 154 -1.61 21.64 17.77
C HIS A 154 -2.45 20.99 16.68
N THR A 155 -3.21 21.80 15.97
CA THR A 155 -3.84 21.41 14.71
C THR A 155 -2.85 21.68 13.58
N ILE A 156 -2.58 20.68 12.76
CA ILE A 156 -1.65 20.77 11.61
C ILE A 156 -2.33 20.23 10.36
N GLN A 157 -1.88 20.71 9.19
CA GLN A 157 -2.32 20.19 7.90
C GLN A 157 -1.72 18.83 7.63
N ALA A 158 -2.52 17.94 7.06
CA ALA A 158 -2.13 16.61 6.60
C ALA A 158 -2.83 16.26 5.29
N GLN A 159 -2.36 15.24 4.62
CA GLN A 159 -3.04 14.63 3.49
C GLN A 159 -3.48 13.21 3.89
N ARG A 160 -4.73 12.88 3.59
CA ARG A 160 -5.27 11.54 3.71
C ARG A 160 -5.41 10.94 2.32
N ILE A 161 -4.86 9.75 2.16
CA ILE A 161 -5.02 8.93 0.96
C ILE A 161 -5.91 7.76 1.34
N THR A 162 -6.99 7.54 0.59
CA THR A 162 -7.94 6.44 0.83
C THR A 162 -8.03 5.56 -0.41
N ILE A 163 -7.96 4.25 -0.21
CA ILE A 163 -8.20 3.24 -1.24
C ILE A 163 -9.15 2.14 -0.75
N ALA A 164 -9.96 1.60 -1.66
CA ALA A 164 -10.83 0.44 -1.45
C ALA A 164 -10.49 -0.65 -2.49
N PRO A 165 -9.35 -1.36 -2.36
CA PRO A 165 -8.77 -2.13 -3.45
C PRO A 165 -9.57 -3.36 -3.86
N TYR A 166 -10.52 -3.80 -3.02
CA TYR A 166 -11.22 -5.06 -3.22
C TYR A 166 -12.69 -4.89 -3.65
N GLU A 167 -13.23 -3.66 -3.63
CA GLU A 167 -14.64 -3.40 -3.99
C GLU A 167 -14.98 -3.77 -5.44
N SER A 168 -14.03 -3.51 -6.35
CA SER A 168 -14.14 -3.86 -7.78
C SER A 168 -13.40 -5.14 -8.16
N ASP A 169 -13.01 -5.97 -7.18
CA ASP A 169 -12.29 -7.21 -7.44
C ASP A 169 -13.22 -8.25 -8.06
N PRO A 170 -12.83 -8.89 -9.18
CA PRO A 170 -13.62 -9.98 -9.76
C PRO A 170 -13.87 -11.17 -8.82
N GLN A 171 -13.04 -11.34 -7.79
CA GLN A 171 -13.17 -12.40 -6.79
C GLN A 171 -13.77 -11.90 -5.46
N ARG A 172 -14.36 -10.69 -5.43
CA ARG A 172 -14.85 -10.04 -4.21
C ARG A 172 -15.80 -10.91 -3.37
N GLU A 173 -16.62 -11.73 -4.00
CA GLU A 173 -17.55 -12.62 -3.30
C GLU A 173 -16.83 -13.62 -2.37
N ARG A 174 -15.62 -14.03 -2.73
CA ARG A 174 -14.80 -14.92 -1.91
C ARG A 174 -14.22 -14.25 -0.67
N PHE A 175 -14.21 -12.92 -0.63
CA PHE A 175 -13.64 -12.15 0.48
C PHE A 175 -14.71 -11.77 1.52
N GLU A 176 -15.98 -12.05 1.22
CA GLU A 176 -17.12 -11.75 2.09
C GLU A 176 -17.08 -10.27 2.57
N ARG A 177 -17.07 -10.08 3.89
CA ARG A 177 -17.03 -8.73 4.48
C ARG A 177 -15.73 -7.99 4.23
N LEU A 178 -14.64 -8.71 3.99
CA LEU A 178 -13.34 -8.09 3.69
C LEU A 178 -13.28 -7.47 2.29
N ALA A 179 -14.26 -7.74 1.42
CA ALA A 179 -14.37 -7.08 0.12
C ALA A 179 -14.54 -5.56 0.23
N THR A 180 -15.05 -5.05 1.35
CA THR A 180 -15.22 -3.61 1.59
C THR A 180 -14.08 -3.00 2.42
N LYS A 181 -12.99 -3.75 2.65
CA LYS A 181 -11.84 -3.25 3.42
C LYS A 181 -11.22 -2.03 2.73
N GLN A 182 -11.05 -0.98 3.50
CA GLN A 182 -10.41 0.27 3.08
C GLN A 182 -9.08 0.44 3.78
N TYR A 183 -8.18 1.15 3.11
CA TYR A 183 -6.91 1.60 3.68
C TYR A 183 -6.85 3.13 3.62
N GLU A 184 -6.44 3.73 4.74
CA GLU A 184 -6.21 5.14 4.88
C GLU A 184 -4.75 5.39 5.27
N PHE A 185 -4.09 6.29 4.57
CA PHE A 185 -2.73 6.73 4.83
C PHE A 185 -2.75 8.22 5.11
N THR A 186 -2.39 8.62 6.31
CA THR A 186 -2.35 10.03 6.71
C THR A 186 -0.91 10.48 6.85
N LEU A 187 -0.53 11.51 6.07
CA LEU A 187 0.81 12.07 6.00
C LEU A 187 0.81 13.56 6.30
N SER A 188 1.88 14.04 6.96
CA SER A 188 2.12 15.46 7.17
C SER A 188 3.61 15.76 7.21
N ASP A 189 4.04 16.86 6.62
CA ASP A 189 5.42 17.38 6.69
C ASP A 189 5.84 17.83 8.09
N LYS A 190 4.88 17.98 9.01
CA LYS A 190 5.12 18.31 10.42
C LYS A 190 5.37 17.08 11.31
N VAL A 191 5.22 15.87 10.76
CA VAL A 191 5.44 14.62 11.48
C VAL A 191 6.79 14.03 11.05
N PRO A 192 7.70 13.72 12.00
CA PRO A 192 8.96 13.06 11.67
C PRO A 192 8.75 11.76 10.88
N GLY A 193 9.37 11.64 9.71
CA GLY A 193 9.18 10.52 8.80
C GLY A 193 7.86 10.55 8.03
N LEU A 194 7.17 11.70 8.02
CA LEU A 194 5.94 12.05 7.29
C LEU A 194 4.70 11.20 7.64
N ILE A 195 4.84 9.95 8.00
CA ILE A 195 3.71 9.04 8.27
C ILE A 195 3.12 9.32 9.66
N TYR A 196 1.92 9.89 9.70
CA TYR A 196 1.17 10.09 10.94
C TYR A 196 0.35 8.86 11.33
N GLN A 197 -0.44 8.31 10.38
CA GLN A 197 -1.27 7.14 10.65
C GLN A 197 -1.44 6.27 9.40
N LEU A 198 -1.39 4.96 9.62
CA LEU A 198 -1.80 3.95 8.65
C LEU A 198 -2.97 3.18 9.26
N ARG A 199 -4.06 3.05 8.52
CA ARG A 199 -5.27 2.35 8.99
C ARG A 199 -5.81 1.42 7.94
N GLY A 200 -6.14 0.20 8.34
CA GLY A 200 -6.90 -0.77 7.55
C GLY A 200 -8.19 -1.11 8.28
N HIS A 201 -9.35 -0.86 7.68
CA HIS A 201 -10.61 -1.10 8.35
C HIS A 201 -11.70 -1.61 7.40
N VAL A 202 -12.65 -2.32 7.95
CA VAL A 202 -13.89 -2.69 7.27
C VAL A 202 -14.98 -1.74 7.75
N PRO A 203 -15.57 -0.91 6.88
CA PRO A 203 -16.62 0.03 7.24
C PRO A 203 -17.82 -0.68 7.90
N ILE A 204 -18.42 -0.04 8.91
CA ILE A 204 -19.63 -0.55 9.56
C ILE A 204 -20.80 -0.27 8.63
N VAL A 205 -21.42 -1.31 8.10
CA VAL A 205 -22.70 -1.18 7.41
C VAL A 205 -23.80 -1.24 8.48
N SER A 206 -24.43 -0.10 8.75
CA SER A 206 -25.34 0.15 9.88
C SER A 206 -26.60 -0.74 9.97
N GLN A 207 -26.83 -1.59 9.00
CA GLN A 207 -28.00 -2.47 8.94
C GLN A 207 -27.79 -3.89 9.49
N LEU A 208 -26.59 -4.23 9.96
CA LEU A 208 -26.29 -5.54 10.52
C LEU A 208 -25.78 -5.36 11.96
N PRO A 209 -26.61 -5.58 12.99
CA PRO A 209 -26.24 -5.35 14.41
C PRO A 209 -25.04 -6.17 14.90
N ASN A 210 -24.65 -7.22 14.19
CA ASN A 210 -23.48 -8.08 14.48
C ASN A 210 -22.43 -8.05 13.36
N ALA A 211 -22.31 -6.96 12.61
CA ALA A 211 -21.29 -6.84 11.59
C ALA A 211 -19.89 -7.00 12.20
N ALA A 212 -19.12 -7.93 11.69
CA ALA A 212 -17.73 -8.06 12.05
C ALA A 212 -17.01 -6.79 11.66
N VAL A 213 -16.47 -6.08 12.64
CA VAL A 213 -15.67 -4.88 12.44
C VAL A 213 -14.22 -5.29 12.59
N LEU A 214 -13.41 -4.93 11.61
CA LEU A 214 -11.97 -4.96 11.68
C LEU A 214 -11.49 -3.51 11.58
N ASP A 215 -10.70 -3.07 12.53
CA ASP A 215 -10.08 -1.75 12.55
C ASP A 215 -8.66 -1.90 13.10
N GLU A 216 -7.66 -1.71 12.25
CA GLU A 216 -6.25 -1.78 12.57
C GLU A 216 -5.62 -0.43 12.30
N THR A 217 -5.04 0.17 13.33
CA THR A 217 -4.37 1.46 13.24
C THR A 217 -2.93 1.35 13.67
N LEU A 218 -2.05 2.03 12.95
CA LEU A 218 -0.67 2.29 13.33
C LEU A 218 -0.47 3.79 13.35
N THR A 219 -0.27 4.38 14.55
CA THR A 219 -0.25 5.83 14.73
C THR A 219 1.09 6.27 15.31
N PHE A 220 1.72 7.25 14.68
CA PHE A 220 2.95 7.86 15.15
C PHE A 220 2.78 8.45 16.57
N GLN A 221 3.74 8.20 17.43
CA GLN A 221 3.74 8.64 18.82
C GLN A 221 4.88 9.64 19.09
N SER A 222 6.08 9.28 18.69
CA SER A 222 7.26 10.09 18.97
C SER A 222 8.43 9.77 18.05
N ALA A 223 9.37 10.71 17.96
CA ALA A 223 10.71 10.50 17.46
C ALA A 223 11.72 10.90 18.54
N GLY A 224 12.82 10.15 18.66
CA GLY A 224 13.85 10.46 19.64
C GLY A 224 15.02 9.48 19.55
N ALA A 225 16.01 9.63 20.46
CA ALA A 225 17.18 8.75 20.48
C ALA A 225 16.75 7.26 20.63
N PRO A 226 17.38 6.33 19.90
CA PRO A 226 17.21 4.90 20.12
C PRO A 226 17.60 4.55 21.57
N LYS A 227 16.74 3.78 22.25
CA LYS A 227 17.02 3.25 23.59
C LYS A 227 17.72 1.91 23.49
#